data_91988442822004b95c24dcb7a297572e
#
_entry.id   91988442822004b95c24dcb7a297572e
#
_cell.length_a   1.000
_cell.length_b   1.000
_cell.length_c   1.000
_cell.angle_alpha   90.00
_cell.angle_beta   90.00
_cell.angle_gamma   90.00
#
_symmetry.space_group_name_H-M   'P 1'
#
loop_
_entity.id
_entity.type
_entity.pdbx_description
1 polymer ?
#
loop_
_entity_poly.entity_id
_entity_poly.type
_entity_poly.pdbx_seq_one_letter_code
_entity_poly.pdbx_strand_id
1 'polypeptide(L)'
;LAELPPCDGVTSVRFYGAGCGETFPEASEKLRRELEAHFETTDITVESDLLGAARALWGRGEGIACILGTGSNSCLCRDGEILKNVPPLGYVLGDEGSGAALGRNLVNGIFKGHIPLKEEFLAAHGLNYEEIIRRVYREPYANRFLASFAPFIRAHIDSPEIRELVLRSFRDFASRNLSRYPAELPVSLLGGV
;
A
#
# COMPACT_ATOMS: atom_id res chain seq x y z
N LEU A 1 -3.79 1.71 -19.99
CA LEU A 1 -5.03 1.24 -20.63
C LEU A 1 -4.76 0.42 -21.91
N ALA A 2 -3.69 0.70 -22.66
CA ALA A 2 -3.34 -0.06 -23.88
C ALA A 2 -3.13 -1.58 -23.66
N GLU A 3 -2.95 -2.03 -22.43
CA GLU A 3 -2.79 -3.44 -22.06
C GLU A 3 -4.11 -4.10 -21.61
N LEU A 4 -5.21 -3.33 -21.51
CA LEU A 4 -6.50 -3.92 -21.21
C LEU A 4 -7.06 -4.60 -22.47
N PRO A 5 -7.61 -5.82 -22.34
CA PRO A 5 -8.23 -6.47 -23.48
C PRO A 5 -9.44 -5.65 -23.98
N PRO A 6 -9.72 -5.69 -25.28
CA PRO A 6 -10.97 -5.13 -25.79
C PRO A 6 -12.14 -5.87 -25.13
N CYS A 7 -13.05 -5.10 -24.55
CA CYS A 7 -14.21 -5.61 -23.83
C CYS A 7 -15.48 -5.07 -24.51
N ASP A 8 -15.90 -5.74 -25.59
CA ASP A 8 -17.17 -5.42 -26.25
C ASP A 8 -18.35 -5.62 -25.28
N GLY A 9 -19.28 -4.67 -25.26
CA GLY A 9 -20.48 -4.75 -24.45
C GLY A 9 -20.32 -4.38 -22.96
N VAL A 10 -19.20 -3.75 -22.57
CA VAL A 10 -19.07 -3.18 -21.22
C VAL A 10 -20.01 -1.99 -21.08
N THR A 11 -20.97 -2.09 -20.17
CA THR A 11 -21.97 -1.03 -19.91
C THR A 11 -21.61 -0.17 -18.71
N SER A 12 -20.75 -0.64 -17.80
CA SER A 12 -20.30 0.13 -16.64
C SER A 12 -18.89 -0.28 -16.22
N VAL A 13 -18.12 0.68 -15.68
CA VAL A 13 -16.78 0.48 -15.14
C VAL A 13 -16.70 1.05 -13.73
N ARG A 14 -16.19 0.28 -12.80
CA ARG A 14 -15.93 0.71 -11.42
C ARG A 14 -14.44 0.53 -11.14
N PHE A 15 -13.70 1.62 -11.10
CA PHE A 15 -12.26 1.63 -10.85
C PHE A 15 -11.97 2.10 -9.43
N TYR A 16 -11.12 1.36 -8.72
CA TYR A 16 -10.62 1.71 -7.39
C TYR A 16 -9.10 1.73 -7.42
N GLY A 17 -8.48 2.89 -7.13
CA GLY A 17 -7.03 3.02 -7.28
C GLY A 17 -6.38 3.99 -6.30
N ALA A 18 -5.13 3.70 -5.96
CA ALA A 18 -4.30 4.61 -5.19
C ALA A 18 -4.13 5.95 -5.92
N GLY A 19 -4.28 7.05 -5.18
CA GLY A 19 -4.21 8.39 -5.76
C GLY A 19 -5.45 8.81 -6.56
N CYS A 20 -6.58 8.10 -6.36
CA CYS A 20 -7.89 8.45 -6.88
C CYS A 20 -8.87 8.81 -5.76
N GLY A 21 -10.08 9.22 -6.13
CA GLY A 21 -11.16 9.60 -5.21
C GLY A 21 -11.20 11.10 -4.94
N GLU A 22 -12.01 11.49 -3.95
CA GLU A 22 -12.30 12.90 -3.62
C GLU A 22 -11.06 13.73 -3.28
N THR A 23 -10.03 13.11 -2.69
CA THR A 23 -8.78 13.77 -2.33
C THR A 23 -7.94 14.16 -3.56
N PHE A 24 -8.15 13.48 -4.69
CA PHE A 24 -7.38 13.68 -5.93
C PHE A 24 -8.32 13.83 -7.14
N PRO A 25 -9.16 14.87 -7.17
CA PRO A 25 -10.23 15.01 -8.17
C PRO A 25 -9.70 15.14 -9.61
N GLU A 26 -8.59 15.84 -9.82
CA GLU A 26 -7.99 16.00 -11.14
C GLU A 26 -7.46 14.68 -11.72
N ALA A 27 -6.80 13.85 -10.89
CA ALA A 27 -6.30 12.55 -11.31
C ALA A 27 -7.45 11.59 -11.61
N SER A 28 -8.49 11.61 -10.78
CA SER A 28 -9.70 10.80 -10.97
C SER A 28 -10.45 11.18 -12.25
N GLU A 29 -10.61 12.47 -12.51
CA GLU A 29 -11.29 12.96 -13.70
C GLU A 29 -10.51 12.64 -14.98
N LYS A 30 -9.18 12.78 -14.96
CA LYS A 30 -8.34 12.40 -16.09
C LYS A 30 -8.49 10.91 -16.41
N LEU A 31 -8.41 10.06 -15.38
CA LEU A 31 -8.56 8.61 -15.55
C LEU A 31 -9.97 8.24 -16.02
N ARG A 32 -11.01 8.90 -15.49
CA ARG A 32 -12.40 8.68 -15.92
C ARG A 32 -12.55 8.89 -17.41
N ARG A 33 -12.04 10.00 -17.95
CA ARG A 33 -12.10 10.31 -19.38
C ARG A 33 -11.36 9.29 -20.24
N GLU A 34 -10.19 8.82 -19.78
CA GLU A 34 -9.44 7.79 -20.50
C GLU A 34 -10.19 6.45 -20.51
N LEU A 35 -10.88 6.10 -19.41
CA LEU A 35 -11.71 4.89 -19.32
C LEU A 35 -12.96 5.02 -20.21
N GLU A 36 -13.62 6.19 -20.22
CA GLU A 36 -14.77 6.48 -21.12
C GLU A 36 -14.40 6.27 -22.58
N ALA A 37 -13.26 6.80 -22.99
CA ALA A 37 -12.78 6.66 -24.36
C ALA A 37 -12.40 5.21 -24.72
N HIS A 38 -11.90 4.43 -23.74
CA HIS A 38 -11.48 3.05 -23.97
C HIS A 38 -12.66 2.06 -24.01
N PHE A 39 -13.65 2.23 -23.13
CA PHE A 39 -14.78 1.32 -22.99
C PHE A 39 -16.05 1.79 -23.72
N GLU A 40 -16.02 2.94 -24.35
CA GLU A 40 -17.17 3.54 -25.05
C GLU A 40 -18.45 3.64 -24.19
N THR A 41 -18.29 3.83 -22.87
CA THR A 41 -19.39 3.99 -21.91
C THR A 41 -19.17 5.20 -21.02
N THR A 42 -20.26 5.84 -20.60
CA THR A 42 -20.24 6.98 -19.66
C THR A 42 -20.55 6.57 -18.22
N ASP A 43 -20.94 5.31 -17.97
CA ASP A 43 -21.14 4.82 -16.59
C ASP A 43 -19.81 4.37 -15.97
N ILE A 44 -18.96 5.36 -15.72
CA ILE A 44 -17.62 5.17 -15.12
C ILE A 44 -17.58 5.80 -13.74
N THR A 45 -17.14 5.02 -12.76
CA THR A 45 -16.82 5.50 -11.40
C THR A 45 -15.33 5.27 -11.11
N VAL A 46 -14.65 6.32 -10.65
CA VAL A 46 -13.24 6.28 -10.25
C VAL A 46 -13.13 6.71 -8.79
N GLU A 47 -12.73 5.80 -7.93
CA GLU A 47 -12.71 5.97 -6.48
C GLU A 47 -11.33 5.58 -5.90
N SER A 48 -11.13 5.89 -4.61
CA SER A 48 -9.91 5.51 -3.91
C SER A 48 -9.83 3.99 -3.69
N ASP A 49 -8.61 3.45 -3.66
CA ASP A 49 -8.34 2.07 -3.27
C ASP A 49 -8.87 1.76 -1.87
N LEU A 50 -8.83 2.73 -0.96
CA LEU A 50 -9.35 2.59 0.40
C LEU A 50 -10.86 2.35 0.42
N LEU A 51 -11.64 3.06 -0.41
CA LEU A 51 -13.08 2.81 -0.55
C LEU A 51 -13.33 1.43 -1.17
N GLY A 52 -12.52 1.06 -2.15
CA GLY A 52 -12.56 -0.29 -2.72
C GLY A 52 -12.33 -1.38 -1.67
N ALA A 53 -11.31 -1.20 -0.83
CA ALA A 53 -11.01 -2.11 0.28
C ALA A 53 -12.16 -2.16 1.31
N ALA A 54 -12.73 -1.01 1.69
CA ALA A 54 -13.86 -0.94 2.60
C ALA A 54 -15.07 -1.74 2.08
N ARG A 55 -15.42 -1.54 0.82
CA ARG A 55 -16.52 -2.25 0.15
C ARG A 55 -16.26 -3.76 0.00
N ALA A 56 -15.02 -4.14 -0.34
CA ALA A 56 -14.64 -5.53 -0.51
C ALA A 56 -14.63 -6.30 0.81
N LEU A 57 -14.17 -5.69 1.90
CA LEU A 57 -14.01 -6.35 3.20
C LEU A 57 -15.29 -6.36 4.02
N TRP A 58 -16.10 -5.30 3.94
CA TRP A 58 -17.25 -5.11 4.84
C TRP A 58 -18.59 -5.06 4.13
N GLY A 59 -18.66 -4.75 2.83
CA GLY A 59 -19.90 -4.66 2.11
C GLY A 59 -20.91 -3.71 2.78
N ARG A 60 -22.00 -4.25 3.31
CA ARG A 60 -23.01 -3.54 4.10
C ARG A 60 -22.80 -3.64 5.62
N GLY A 61 -21.69 -4.22 6.06
CA GLY A 61 -21.32 -4.32 7.46
C GLY A 61 -20.58 -3.09 7.97
N GLU A 62 -20.11 -3.19 9.22
CA GLU A 62 -19.30 -2.17 9.88
C GLU A 62 -18.00 -2.77 10.40
N GLY A 63 -16.89 -2.04 10.24
CA GLY A 63 -15.59 -2.44 10.75
C GLY A 63 -14.46 -1.54 10.29
N ILE A 64 -13.26 -1.95 10.63
CA ILE A 64 -12.03 -1.25 10.24
C ILE A 64 -11.43 -2.00 9.05
N ALA A 65 -11.34 -1.32 7.91
CA ALA A 65 -10.65 -1.82 6.72
C ALA A 65 -9.23 -1.28 6.68
N CYS A 66 -8.25 -2.15 6.45
CA CYS A 66 -6.85 -1.78 6.35
C CYS A 66 -6.24 -2.30 5.06
N ILE A 67 -5.44 -1.48 4.41
CA ILE A 67 -4.57 -1.86 3.30
C ILE A 67 -3.13 -1.92 3.83
N LEU A 68 -2.45 -3.06 3.64
CA LEU A 68 -1.02 -3.25 3.88
C LEU A 68 -0.37 -3.80 2.60
N GLY A 69 0.03 -2.89 1.73
CA GLY A 69 0.66 -3.17 0.43
C GLY A 69 1.98 -2.43 0.28
N THR A 70 2.23 -1.83 -0.88
CA THR A 70 3.37 -0.92 -1.09
C THR A 70 3.36 0.22 -0.07
N GLY A 71 2.22 0.88 0.11
CA GLY A 71 1.90 1.78 1.22
C GLY A 71 0.95 1.12 2.22
N SER A 72 0.49 1.87 3.22
CA SER A 72 -0.56 1.44 4.12
C SER A 72 -1.66 2.49 4.25
N ASN A 73 -2.88 2.05 4.55
CA ASN A 73 -3.99 2.94 4.86
C ASN A 73 -5.01 2.21 5.74
N SER A 74 -5.89 2.95 6.40
CA SER A 74 -6.96 2.36 7.22
C SER A 74 -8.17 3.28 7.28
N CYS A 75 -9.37 2.70 7.40
CA CYS A 75 -10.58 3.47 7.65
C CYS A 75 -11.57 2.70 8.52
N LEU A 76 -12.39 3.46 9.23
CA LEU A 76 -13.67 2.99 9.75
C LEU A 76 -14.69 3.10 8.64
N CYS A 77 -15.36 2.01 8.31
CA CYS A 77 -16.41 1.99 7.30
C CYS A 77 -17.69 1.35 7.81
N ARG A 78 -18.81 1.76 7.23
CA ARG A 78 -20.15 1.21 7.47
C ARG A 78 -20.97 1.35 6.20
N ASP A 79 -21.69 0.30 5.83
CA ASP A 79 -22.59 0.28 4.66
C ASP A 79 -21.91 0.67 3.33
N GLY A 80 -20.61 0.33 3.20
CA GLY A 80 -19.82 0.63 2.01
C GLY A 80 -19.32 2.07 1.89
N GLU A 81 -19.43 2.86 2.98
CA GLU A 81 -18.97 4.25 3.04
C GLU A 81 -17.88 4.41 4.12
N ILE A 82 -16.93 5.32 3.86
CA ILE A 82 -15.86 5.64 4.81
C ILE A 82 -16.38 6.70 5.79
N LEU A 83 -16.41 6.37 7.08
CA LEU A 83 -16.81 7.28 8.15
C LEU A 83 -15.63 8.05 8.75
N LYS A 84 -14.45 7.42 8.79
CA LYS A 84 -13.24 8.02 9.33
C LYS A 84 -12.01 7.39 8.68
N ASN A 85 -11.05 8.22 8.31
CA ASN A 85 -9.73 7.78 7.84
C ASN A 85 -8.65 8.39 8.73
N VAL A 86 -7.66 7.59 9.11
CA VAL A 86 -6.40 8.10 9.69
C VAL A 86 -5.45 8.33 8.52
N PRO A 87 -4.97 9.56 8.29
CA PRO A 87 -4.12 9.87 7.14
C PRO A 87 -2.87 9.00 7.10
N PRO A 88 -2.58 8.31 5.99
CA PRO A 88 -1.42 7.42 5.87
C PRO A 88 -0.10 8.17 5.77
N LEU A 89 -0.10 9.43 5.30
CA LEU A 89 1.01 10.36 5.15
C LEU A 89 2.09 9.95 4.12
N GLY A 90 1.96 8.76 3.50
CA GLY A 90 2.89 8.25 2.51
C GLY A 90 4.22 7.72 3.10
N TYR A 91 5.05 7.12 2.26
CA TYR A 91 6.22 6.31 2.66
C TYR A 91 7.35 7.10 3.35
N VAL A 92 7.36 8.43 3.23
CA VAL A 92 8.35 9.29 3.89
C VAL A 92 7.94 9.62 5.32
N LEU A 93 6.66 9.98 5.53
CA LEU A 93 6.15 10.52 6.79
C LEU A 93 5.33 9.51 7.60
N GLY A 94 4.89 8.42 6.98
CA GLY A 94 3.99 7.43 7.56
C GLY A 94 4.12 6.07 6.91
N ASP A 95 2.99 5.54 6.42
CA ASP A 95 2.85 4.20 5.81
C ASP A 95 3.35 3.08 6.73
N GLU A 96 3.16 3.22 8.06
CA GLU A 96 3.56 2.19 9.03
C GLU A 96 2.97 0.83 8.64
N GLY A 97 3.73 -0.24 8.81
CA GLY A 97 3.29 -1.61 8.47
C GLY A 97 3.34 -1.94 6.98
N SER A 98 3.60 -0.97 6.10
CA SER A 98 3.67 -1.19 4.66
C SER A 98 4.96 -1.86 4.20
N GLY A 99 4.96 -2.40 2.98
CA GLY A 99 6.16 -2.93 2.33
C GLY A 99 7.26 -1.88 2.17
N ALA A 100 6.91 -0.62 1.88
CA ALA A 100 7.89 0.47 1.79
C ALA A 100 8.52 0.79 3.16
N ALA A 101 7.73 0.81 4.23
CA ALA A 101 8.25 1.00 5.59
C ALA A 101 9.15 -0.16 6.02
N LEU A 102 8.72 -1.40 5.75
CA LEU A 102 9.51 -2.60 6.01
C LEU A 102 10.84 -2.57 5.25
N GLY A 103 10.82 -2.29 3.94
CA GLY A 103 12.03 -2.22 3.11
C GLY A 103 12.97 -1.09 3.52
N ARG A 104 12.44 0.09 3.85
CA ARG A 104 13.24 1.20 4.40
C ARG A 104 13.94 0.80 5.69
N ASN A 105 13.23 0.16 6.60
CA ASN A 105 13.77 -0.27 7.88
C ASN A 105 14.80 -1.42 7.69
N LEU A 106 14.57 -2.33 6.74
CA LEU A 106 15.53 -3.37 6.37
C LEU A 106 16.84 -2.76 5.87
N VAL A 107 16.78 -1.87 4.89
CA VAL A 107 17.98 -1.21 4.35
C VAL A 107 18.73 -0.46 5.46
N ASN A 108 18.00 0.28 6.29
CA ASN A 108 18.61 0.97 7.43
C ASN A 108 19.30 -0.02 8.39
N GLY A 109 18.61 -1.08 8.81
CA GLY A 109 19.16 -2.09 9.73
C GLY A 109 20.39 -2.79 9.19
N ILE A 110 20.41 -3.14 7.90
CA ILE A 110 21.54 -3.77 7.21
C ILE A 110 22.76 -2.83 7.18
N PHE A 111 22.58 -1.59 6.72
CA PHE A 111 23.69 -0.66 6.54
C PHE A 111 24.17 0.00 7.85
N LYS A 112 23.39 -0.09 8.91
CA LYS A 112 23.78 0.32 10.27
C LYS A 112 24.29 -0.84 11.14
N GLY A 113 24.36 -2.05 10.57
CA GLY A 113 24.93 -3.22 11.24
C GLY A 113 24.01 -3.87 12.30
N HIS A 114 22.72 -3.52 12.30
CA HIS A 114 21.75 -4.16 13.19
C HIS A 114 21.19 -5.47 12.65
N ILE A 115 21.26 -5.66 11.33
CA ILE A 115 20.83 -6.87 10.63
C ILE A 115 22.04 -7.45 9.87
N PRO A 116 22.55 -8.63 10.26
CA PRO A 116 23.82 -9.17 9.72
C PRO A 116 23.63 -9.91 8.39
N LEU A 117 22.82 -9.38 7.47
CA LEU A 117 22.46 -9.98 6.18
C LEU A 117 22.92 -9.12 4.98
N LYS A 118 23.96 -8.28 5.16
CA LYS A 118 24.34 -7.29 4.15
C LYS A 118 24.79 -7.91 2.83
N GLU A 119 25.73 -8.85 2.88
CA GLU A 119 26.29 -9.49 1.71
C GLU A 119 25.23 -10.30 0.96
N GLU A 120 24.40 -11.03 1.71
CA GLU A 120 23.30 -11.83 1.16
C GLU A 120 22.23 -10.95 0.52
N PHE A 121 21.84 -9.86 1.18
CA PHE A 121 20.88 -8.90 0.66
C PHE A 121 21.35 -8.25 -0.65
N LEU A 122 22.61 -7.79 -0.69
CA LEU A 122 23.18 -7.17 -1.88
C LEU A 122 23.28 -8.16 -3.04
N ALA A 123 23.73 -9.39 -2.76
CA ALA A 123 23.84 -10.45 -3.77
C ALA A 123 22.45 -10.87 -4.31
N ALA A 124 21.46 -11.06 -3.44
CA ALA A 124 20.12 -11.48 -3.81
C ALA A 124 19.41 -10.48 -4.76
N HIS A 125 19.75 -9.19 -4.64
CA HIS A 125 19.12 -8.13 -5.45
C HIS A 125 20.03 -7.57 -6.56
N GLY A 126 21.29 -8.01 -6.65
CA GLY A 126 22.27 -7.46 -7.59
C GLY A 126 22.54 -5.96 -7.38
N LEU A 127 22.51 -5.50 -6.12
CA LEU A 127 22.60 -4.09 -5.74
C LEU A 127 23.91 -3.80 -5.01
N ASN A 128 24.31 -2.52 -5.06
CA ASN A 128 25.31 -1.93 -4.17
C ASN A 128 24.73 -0.70 -3.47
N TYR A 129 25.51 -0.09 -2.59
CA TYR A 129 25.07 1.07 -1.81
C TYR A 129 24.66 2.25 -2.69
N GLU A 130 25.48 2.60 -3.68
CA GLU A 130 25.27 3.72 -4.58
C GLU A 130 23.96 3.56 -5.37
N GLU A 131 23.71 2.34 -5.85
CA GLU A 131 22.50 1.99 -6.58
C GLU A 131 21.24 2.16 -5.71
N ILE A 132 21.27 1.69 -4.47
CA ILE A 132 20.16 1.84 -3.54
C ILE A 132 19.87 3.33 -3.28
N ILE A 133 20.91 4.13 -3.01
CA ILE A 133 20.76 5.58 -2.78
C ILE A 133 20.21 6.26 -4.04
N ARG A 134 20.71 5.92 -5.21
CA ARG A 134 20.22 6.46 -6.47
C ARG A 134 18.74 6.15 -6.68
N ARG A 135 18.32 4.90 -6.48
CA ARG A 135 16.91 4.47 -6.67
C ARG A 135 15.96 5.09 -5.66
N VAL A 136 16.41 5.33 -4.43
CA VAL A 136 15.56 5.96 -3.40
C VAL A 136 15.45 7.47 -3.58
N TYR A 137 16.51 8.17 -4.00
CA TYR A 137 16.55 9.63 -3.97
C TYR A 137 16.53 10.31 -5.35
N ARG A 138 16.74 9.56 -6.44
CA ARG A 138 16.89 10.13 -7.79
C ARG A 138 15.94 9.52 -8.82
N GLU A 139 15.27 8.42 -8.50
CA GLU A 139 14.36 7.73 -9.42
C GLU A 139 12.90 7.83 -8.96
N PRO A 140 11.95 7.69 -9.88
CA PRO A 140 10.55 7.59 -9.55
C PRO A 140 10.24 6.27 -8.84
N TYR A 141 9.13 6.24 -8.11
CA TYR A 141 8.61 5.05 -7.45
C TYR A 141 9.52 4.43 -6.37
N ALA A 142 10.24 5.25 -5.62
CA ALA A 142 11.08 4.82 -4.50
C ALA A 142 10.32 3.94 -3.48
N ASN A 143 9.03 4.21 -3.25
CA ASN A 143 8.17 3.40 -2.41
C ASN A 143 8.00 1.97 -2.94
N ARG A 144 7.81 1.79 -4.25
CA ARG A 144 7.73 0.46 -4.89
C ARG A 144 9.06 -0.27 -4.81
N PHE A 145 10.16 0.44 -5.04
CA PHE A 145 11.50 -0.11 -4.89
C PHE A 145 11.75 -0.62 -3.47
N LEU A 146 11.43 0.17 -2.45
CA LEU A 146 11.57 -0.26 -1.05
C LEU A 146 10.65 -1.45 -0.74
N ALA A 147 9.40 -1.42 -1.19
CA ALA A 147 8.46 -2.51 -0.98
C ALA A 147 8.87 -3.82 -1.68
N SER A 148 9.69 -3.75 -2.75
CA SER A 148 10.17 -4.94 -3.45
C SER A 148 11.09 -5.82 -2.60
N PHE A 149 11.52 -5.37 -1.43
CA PHE A 149 12.32 -6.15 -0.48
C PHE A 149 11.46 -7.04 0.45
N ALA A 150 10.13 -6.94 0.40
CA ALA A 150 9.25 -7.77 1.23
C ALA A 150 9.46 -9.29 1.05
N PRO A 151 9.68 -9.82 -0.15
CA PRO A 151 10.01 -11.25 -0.32
C PRO A 151 11.29 -11.68 0.40
N PHE A 152 12.33 -10.82 0.42
CA PHE A 152 13.55 -11.08 1.16
C PHE A 152 13.29 -11.12 2.67
N ILE A 153 12.52 -10.16 3.20
CA ILE A 153 12.09 -10.13 4.61
C ILE A 153 11.35 -11.43 4.96
N ARG A 154 10.40 -11.84 4.10
CA ARG A 154 9.65 -13.09 4.30
C ARG A 154 10.56 -14.32 4.32
N ALA A 155 11.52 -14.40 3.41
CA ALA A 155 12.46 -15.52 3.34
C ALA A 155 13.34 -15.64 4.58
N HIS A 156 13.56 -14.54 5.32
CA HIS A 156 14.41 -14.48 6.50
C HIS A 156 13.62 -14.24 7.80
N ILE A 157 12.32 -14.54 7.81
CA ILE A 157 11.43 -14.26 8.97
C ILE A 157 11.84 -15.01 10.24
N ASP A 158 12.59 -16.08 10.13
CA ASP A 158 13.11 -16.85 11.26
C ASP A 158 14.34 -16.19 11.93
N SER A 159 14.99 -15.19 11.27
CA SER A 159 16.01 -14.36 11.90
C SER A 159 15.38 -13.49 12.99
N PRO A 160 15.94 -13.48 14.22
CA PRO A 160 15.43 -12.64 15.30
C PRO A 160 15.34 -11.15 14.93
N GLU A 161 16.32 -10.65 14.20
CA GLU A 161 16.43 -9.25 13.80
C GLU A 161 15.34 -8.89 12.78
N ILE A 162 15.09 -9.76 11.79
CA ILE A 162 14.03 -9.58 10.80
C ILE A 162 12.67 -9.69 11.46
N ARG A 163 12.48 -10.67 12.34
CA ARG A 163 11.23 -10.83 13.08
C ARG A 163 10.90 -9.59 13.92
N GLU A 164 11.90 -9.05 14.64
CA GLU A 164 11.70 -7.83 15.45
C GLU A 164 11.40 -6.61 14.56
N LEU A 165 12.07 -6.48 13.42
CA LEU A 165 11.77 -5.45 12.41
C LEU A 165 10.29 -5.49 11.99
N VAL A 166 9.79 -6.67 11.64
CA VAL A 166 8.39 -6.87 11.19
C VAL A 166 7.43 -6.59 12.34
N LEU A 167 7.66 -7.16 13.53
CA LEU A 167 6.81 -6.93 14.70
C LEU A 167 6.74 -5.46 15.10
N ARG A 168 7.87 -4.75 15.05
CA ARG A 168 7.92 -3.33 15.34
C ARG A 168 7.11 -2.52 14.33
N SER A 169 7.23 -2.84 13.04
CA SER A 169 6.48 -2.15 11.99
C SER A 169 4.96 -2.31 12.16
N PHE A 170 4.50 -3.51 12.53
CA PHE A 170 3.09 -3.75 12.79
C PHE A 170 2.60 -3.15 14.11
N ARG A 171 3.43 -3.12 15.16
CA ARG A 171 3.12 -2.39 16.40
C ARG A 171 2.98 -0.89 16.14
N ASP A 172 3.85 -0.31 15.30
CA ASP A 172 3.75 1.10 14.90
C ASP A 172 2.43 1.36 14.15
N PHE A 173 2.04 0.49 13.21
CA PHE A 173 0.75 0.59 12.52
C PHE A 173 -0.42 0.49 13.52
N ALA A 174 -0.42 -0.49 14.41
CA ALA A 174 -1.47 -0.66 15.39
C ALA A 174 -1.59 0.56 16.32
N SER A 175 -0.47 1.06 16.84
CA SER A 175 -0.45 2.17 17.80
C SER A 175 -0.79 3.52 17.18
N ARG A 176 -0.41 3.77 15.93
CA ARG A 176 -0.61 5.05 15.27
C ARG A 176 -1.91 5.14 14.49
N ASN A 177 -2.35 4.02 13.92
CA ASN A 177 -3.54 3.95 13.07
C ASN A 177 -4.71 3.26 13.79
N LEU A 178 -4.59 1.97 14.15
CA LEU A 178 -5.71 1.21 14.69
C LEU A 178 -6.23 1.76 16.02
N SER A 179 -5.34 2.23 16.90
CA SER A 179 -5.72 2.84 18.18
C SER A 179 -6.60 4.10 18.06
N ARG A 180 -6.78 4.62 16.85
CA ARG A 180 -7.61 5.80 16.57
C ARG A 180 -9.06 5.46 16.26
N TYR A 181 -9.40 4.17 16.18
CA TYR A 181 -10.73 3.64 15.95
C TYR A 181 -11.30 3.00 17.22
N PRO A 182 -12.63 2.76 17.30
CA PRO A 182 -13.22 2.02 18.40
C PRO A 182 -12.63 0.61 18.50
N ALA A 183 -12.22 0.22 19.71
CA ALA A 183 -11.51 -1.04 19.96
C ALA A 183 -12.40 -2.29 19.82
N GLU A 184 -13.72 -2.12 19.93
CA GLU A 184 -14.72 -3.18 19.83
C GLU A 184 -15.02 -3.58 18.38
N LEU A 185 -14.63 -2.77 17.40
CA LEU A 185 -14.93 -3.07 16.02
C LEU A 185 -13.92 -4.07 15.44
N PRO A 186 -14.40 -5.00 14.60
CA PRO A 186 -13.53 -5.95 13.93
C PRO A 186 -12.63 -5.26 12.90
N VAL A 187 -11.42 -5.81 12.75
CA VAL A 187 -10.40 -5.32 11.82
C VAL A 187 -10.20 -6.35 10.71
N SER A 188 -10.22 -5.88 9.46
CA SER A 188 -9.90 -6.70 8.29
C SER A 188 -8.78 -6.08 7.48
N LEU A 189 -7.91 -6.93 6.95
CA LEU A 189 -6.68 -6.55 6.27
C LEU A 189 -6.74 -6.99 4.81
N LEU A 190 -6.26 -6.14 3.91
CA LEU A 190 -6.07 -6.41 2.48
C LEU A 190 -4.65 -5.97 2.09
N GLY A 191 -3.96 -6.75 1.26
CA GLY A 191 -2.66 -6.38 0.72
C GLY A 191 -1.72 -7.56 0.54
N GLY A 192 -0.47 -7.26 0.19
CA GLY A 192 0.58 -8.26 -0.10
C GLY A 192 1.69 -8.34 0.95
N VAL A 193 1.51 -7.68 2.12
CA VAL A 193 2.47 -7.71 3.23
C VAL A 193 2.10 -8.80 4.21
#